data_dc3ed89b96442f6cf794fdffea47cc5a
#
_entry.id   dc3ed89b96442f6cf794fdffea47cc5a
#
_cell.length_a   1.000
_cell.length_b   1.000
_cell.length_c   1.000
_cell.angle_alpha   90.00
_cell.angle_beta   90.00
_cell.angle_gamma   90.00
#
_symmetry.space_group_name_H-M   'P 1'
#
loop_
_entity.id
_entity.type
_entity.pdbx_description
1 polymer ?
#
loop_
_entity_poly.entity_id
_entity_poly.type
_entity_poly.pdbx_seq_one_letter_code
_entity_poly.pdbx_strand_id
1 'polypeptide(L)'
;IEENYDTVFITTNTGYGLSFKTEEIPLIGVKASGVKAMMLKDDHIASVNNFSYTTHEFISIITTKGTGKRVRLQEFELSSRTRRGIQVLREVKSNPYEVLATFIEDPKNYIGIRNEDIVNLKLTELPIADRYSIGSQISKRELNDAFVIATLTRQEKTQTQVKISTFTDNTDPGEIELLDIEEDEEPKKVAKKDKV
;
A
#
# COMPACT_ATOMS: atom_id res chain seq x y z
N ILE A 1 -7.55 1.17 -9.18
CA ILE A 1 -6.87 -0.15 -9.11
C ILE A 1 -5.81 -0.07 -10.19
N GLU A 2 -4.54 0.00 -9.78
CA GLU A 2 -3.45 -0.08 -10.75
C GLU A 2 -3.50 -1.46 -11.39
N GLU A 3 -3.56 -1.49 -12.72
CA GLU A 3 -3.95 -2.64 -13.55
C GLU A 3 -2.95 -3.82 -13.58
N ASN A 4 -1.94 -3.83 -12.70
CA ASN A 4 -0.83 -4.79 -12.80
C ASN A 4 -0.64 -5.73 -11.62
N TYR A 5 -1.57 -5.79 -10.67
CA TYR A 5 -1.47 -6.72 -9.55
C TYR A 5 -2.18 -8.03 -9.87
N ASP A 6 -1.39 -9.07 -10.09
CA ASP A 6 -1.88 -10.39 -10.48
C ASP A 6 -1.88 -11.42 -9.34
N THR A 7 -1.42 -11.01 -8.16
CA THR A 7 -1.21 -11.90 -7.02
C THR A 7 -1.77 -11.28 -5.73
N VAL A 8 -2.42 -12.10 -4.92
CA VAL A 8 -2.90 -11.77 -3.58
C VAL A 8 -2.02 -12.47 -2.56
N PHE A 9 -1.64 -11.75 -1.50
CA PHE A 9 -0.98 -12.28 -0.32
C PHE A 9 -1.84 -12.01 0.91
N ILE A 10 -2.24 -13.07 1.61
CA ILE A 10 -3.03 -13.00 2.84
C ILE A 10 -2.17 -13.46 3.99
N THR A 11 -2.16 -12.70 5.09
CA THR A 11 -1.43 -13.05 6.29
C THR A 11 -2.38 -13.16 7.48
N THR A 12 -2.20 -14.19 8.31
CA THR A 12 -2.95 -14.35 9.55
C THR A 12 -2.18 -13.78 10.74
N ASN A 13 -2.88 -13.46 11.82
CA ASN A 13 -2.26 -12.97 13.06
C ASN A 13 -1.26 -13.96 13.65
N THR A 14 -1.53 -15.28 13.59
CA THR A 14 -0.59 -16.32 14.10
C THR A 14 0.59 -16.57 13.17
N GLY A 15 0.72 -15.81 12.07
CA GLY A 15 1.90 -15.82 11.20
C GLY A 15 1.87 -16.89 10.12
N TYR A 16 0.72 -17.17 9.53
CA TYR A 16 0.61 -17.92 8.28
C TYR A 16 0.40 -16.95 7.11
N GLY A 17 1.12 -17.17 6.01
CA GLY A 17 0.98 -16.41 4.77
C GLY A 17 0.58 -17.31 3.59
N LEU A 18 -0.33 -16.87 2.77
CA LEU A 18 -0.79 -17.54 1.56
C LEU A 18 -0.74 -16.61 0.37
N SER A 19 -0.03 -17.04 -0.67
CA SER A 19 0.07 -16.35 -1.96
C SER A 19 -0.68 -17.13 -3.04
N PHE A 20 -1.57 -16.49 -3.79
CA PHE A 20 -2.30 -17.09 -4.91
C PHE A 20 -2.64 -16.05 -5.98
N LYS A 21 -2.94 -16.52 -7.19
CA LYS A 21 -3.29 -15.64 -8.30
C LYS A 21 -4.68 -15.03 -8.15
N THR A 22 -4.82 -13.75 -8.53
CA THR A 22 -6.13 -13.06 -8.53
C THR A 22 -7.15 -13.73 -9.43
N GLU A 23 -6.71 -14.39 -10.50
CA GLU A 23 -7.55 -15.18 -11.42
C GLU A 23 -8.32 -16.31 -10.73
N GLU A 24 -7.83 -16.83 -9.60
CA GLU A 24 -8.54 -17.83 -8.81
C GLU A 24 -9.79 -17.28 -8.10
N ILE A 25 -9.95 -15.95 -8.05
CA ILE A 25 -11.11 -15.30 -7.42
C ILE A 25 -12.22 -15.18 -8.47
N PRO A 26 -13.31 -15.93 -8.34
CA PRO A 26 -14.40 -15.85 -9.30
C PRO A 26 -15.12 -14.50 -9.23
N LEU A 27 -15.55 -14.02 -10.37
CA LEU A 27 -16.49 -12.90 -10.43
C LEU A 27 -17.85 -13.38 -9.92
N ILE A 28 -18.35 -12.77 -8.87
CA ILE A 28 -19.61 -13.09 -8.23
C ILE A 28 -20.56 -11.90 -8.20
N GLY A 29 -21.86 -12.16 -8.22
CA GLY A 29 -22.87 -11.11 -8.18
C GLY A 29 -22.90 -10.36 -6.84
N VAL A 30 -23.44 -9.15 -6.84
CA VAL A 30 -23.52 -8.25 -5.67
C VAL A 30 -24.21 -8.89 -4.45
N LYS A 31 -25.12 -9.82 -4.66
CA LYS A 31 -25.86 -10.51 -3.59
C LYS A 31 -25.15 -11.78 -3.07
N ALA A 32 -23.99 -12.15 -3.61
CA ALA A 32 -23.28 -13.33 -3.18
C ALA A 32 -22.51 -13.08 -1.87
N SER A 33 -22.43 -14.11 -1.03
CA SER A 33 -21.77 -14.04 0.29
C SER A 33 -20.24 -14.01 0.21
N GLY A 34 -19.66 -14.02 -0.99
CA GLY A 34 -18.21 -14.11 -1.18
C GLY A 34 -17.71 -15.55 -1.32
N VAL A 35 -16.39 -15.70 -1.42
CA VAL A 35 -15.73 -16.99 -1.57
C VAL A 35 -14.61 -17.12 -0.53
N LYS A 36 -14.38 -18.36 -0.10
CA LYS A 36 -13.30 -18.64 0.85
C LYS A 36 -11.94 -18.36 0.20
N ALA A 37 -11.13 -17.53 0.83
CA ALA A 37 -9.79 -17.19 0.36
C ALA A 37 -8.70 -18.07 0.99
N MET A 38 -8.76 -18.31 2.31
CA MET A 38 -7.75 -19.03 3.08
C MET A 38 -8.39 -19.99 4.09
N MET A 39 -7.68 -21.04 4.48
CA MET A 39 -8.10 -21.91 5.58
C MET A 39 -7.60 -21.32 6.90
N LEU A 40 -8.54 -20.91 7.74
CA LEU A 40 -8.27 -20.45 9.09
C LEU A 40 -8.53 -21.60 10.09
N LYS A 41 -7.65 -21.73 11.09
CA LYS A 41 -7.80 -22.65 12.22
C LYS A 41 -7.59 -21.84 13.47
N ASP A 42 -8.67 -21.46 14.13
CA ASP A 42 -8.64 -20.63 15.34
C ASP A 42 -7.76 -19.38 15.16
N ASP A 43 -7.84 -18.78 13.98
CA ASP A 43 -6.96 -17.73 13.49
C ASP A 43 -7.80 -16.67 12.75
N HIS A 44 -7.28 -15.47 12.57
CA HIS A 44 -7.96 -14.40 11.82
C HIS A 44 -6.99 -13.70 10.85
N ILE A 45 -7.53 -13.03 9.86
CA ILE A 45 -6.73 -12.30 8.89
C ILE A 45 -6.17 -11.04 9.54
N ALA A 46 -4.85 -10.90 9.52
CA ALA A 46 -4.15 -9.70 9.95
C ALA A 46 -4.01 -8.69 8.80
N SER A 47 -3.70 -9.18 7.59
CA SER A 47 -3.44 -8.29 6.46
C SER A 47 -3.70 -8.97 5.12
N VAL A 48 -4.07 -8.16 4.12
CA VAL A 48 -4.22 -8.58 2.73
C VAL A 48 -3.49 -7.57 1.85
N ASN A 49 -2.65 -8.06 0.95
CA ASN A 49 -1.89 -7.26 0.00
C ASN A 49 -2.07 -7.78 -1.41
N ASN A 50 -2.06 -6.87 -2.38
CA ASN A 50 -1.99 -7.20 -3.80
C ASN A 50 -0.63 -6.79 -4.35
N PHE A 51 -0.05 -7.60 -5.23
CA PHE A 51 1.25 -7.31 -5.81
C PHE A 51 1.45 -8.08 -7.12
N SER A 52 2.57 -7.81 -7.80
CA SER A 52 3.09 -8.64 -8.87
C SER A 52 4.56 -8.97 -8.62
N TYR A 53 4.97 -10.22 -8.83
CA TYR A 53 6.37 -10.64 -8.72
C TYR A 53 7.30 -9.94 -9.73
N THR A 54 6.74 -9.34 -10.77
CA THR A 54 7.52 -8.62 -11.80
C THR A 54 7.90 -7.20 -11.37
N THR A 55 7.13 -6.59 -10.45
CA THR A 55 7.29 -5.18 -10.04
C THR A 55 7.65 -5.00 -8.58
N HIS A 56 7.43 -6.02 -7.75
CA HIS A 56 7.69 -5.96 -6.31
C HIS A 56 8.67 -7.05 -5.89
N GLU A 57 9.60 -6.71 -5.03
CA GLU A 57 10.64 -7.62 -4.55
C GLU A 57 10.42 -8.05 -3.10
N PHE A 58 9.92 -7.16 -2.26
CA PHE A 58 9.83 -7.39 -0.81
C PHE A 58 8.43 -7.17 -0.26
N ILE A 59 8.16 -7.92 0.81
CA ILE A 59 7.05 -7.67 1.73
C ILE A 59 7.61 -7.41 3.12
N SER A 60 7.11 -6.37 3.76
CA SER A 60 7.44 -6.04 5.14
C SER A 60 6.42 -6.66 6.09
N ILE A 61 6.90 -7.25 7.18
CA ILE A 61 6.08 -7.89 8.21
C ILE A 61 6.36 -7.20 9.53
N ILE A 62 5.32 -6.66 10.16
CA ILE A 62 5.37 -5.98 11.45
C ILE A 62 4.60 -6.82 12.47
N THR A 63 5.15 -6.98 13.67
CA THR A 63 4.52 -7.72 14.76
C THR A 63 3.98 -6.82 15.86
N THR A 64 3.03 -7.31 16.62
CA THR A 64 2.49 -6.62 17.80
C THR A 64 3.56 -6.33 18.84
N LYS A 65 4.60 -7.15 18.94
CA LYS A 65 5.74 -6.97 19.87
C LYS A 65 6.80 -5.98 19.40
N GLY A 66 6.51 -5.21 18.35
CA GLY A 66 7.39 -4.17 17.86
C GLY A 66 8.63 -4.71 17.15
N THR A 67 8.54 -5.87 16.51
CA THR A 67 9.58 -6.32 15.57
C THR A 67 9.13 -6.14 14.13
N GLY A 68 10.09 -5.95 13.23
CA GLY A 68 9.84 -5.78 11.81
C GLY A 68 10.94 -6.41 10.97
N LYS A 69 10.58 -6.83 9.77
CA LYS A 69 11.50 -7.38 8.77
C LYS A 69 10.97 -7.19 7.37
N ARG A 70 11.87 -7.25 6.39
CA ARG A 70 11.54 -7.44 4.98
C ARG A 70 11.87 -8.87 4.57
N VAL A 71 11.00 -9.48 3.81
CA VAL A 71 11.19 -10.81 3.26
C VAL A 71 11.05 -10.73 1.75
N ARG A 72 11.88 -11.44 1.02
CA ARG A 72 11.77 -11.51 -0.43
C ARG A 72 10.46 -12.22 -0.80
N LEU A 73 9.69 -11.63 -1.70
CA LEU A 73 8.44 -12.24 -2.17
C LEU A 73 8.65 -13.62 -2.79
N GLN A 74 9.84 -13.86 -3.36
CA GLN A 74 10.23 -15.16 -3.92
C GLN A 74 10.32 -16.30 -2.88
N GLU A 75 10.40 -15.99 -1.57
CA GLU A 75 10.33 -17.00 -0.51
C GLU A 75 8.89 -17.53 -0.29
N PHE A 76 7.90 -16.91 -0.93
CA PHE A 76 6.50 -17.29 -0.86
C PHE A 76 6.08 -17.90 -2.20
N GLU A 77 6.07 -19.21 -2.28
CA GLU A 77 5.59 -19.92 -3.45
C GLU A 77 4.09 -19.67 -3.67
N LEU A 78 3.73 -19.52 -4.96
CA LEU A 78 2.31 -19.49 -5.34
C LEU A 78 1.63 -20.81 -4.96
N SER A 79 0.50 -20.72 -4.32
CA SER A 79 -0.33 -21.84 -3.92
C SER A 79 -1.75 -21.62 -4.41
N SER A 80 -2.61 -22.61 -4.26
CA SER A 80 -4.03 -22.44 -4.54
C SER A 80 -4.75 -21.76 -3.39
N ARG A 81 -5.75 -20.97 -3.71
CA ARG A 81 -6.72 -20.41 -2.76
C ARG A 81 -7.28 -21.51 -1.85
N THR A 82 -7.76 -21.17 -0.66
CA THR A 82 -8.31 -22.07 0.36
C THR A 82 -7.32 -22.96 1.10
N ARG A 83 -6.04 -22.84 0.84
CA ARG A 83 -4.98 -23.48 1.66
C ARG A 83 -4.73 -22.70 2.94
N ARG A 84 -4.02 -23.29 3.89
CA ARG A 84 -3.58 -22.61 5.13
C ARG A 84 -2.41 -21.64 4.90
N GLY A 85 -1.61 -21.87 3.87
CA GLY A 85 -0.38 -21.16 3.64
C GLY A 85 0.80 -21.72 4.43
N ILE A 86 1.90 -20.94 4.47
CA ILE A 86 3.16 -21.29 5.11
C ILE A 86 3.49 -20.30 6.23
N GLN A 87 4.30 -20.72 7.20
CA GLN A 87 4.68 -19.83 8.30
C GLN A 87 5.57 -18.69 7.82
N VAL A 88 5.23 -17.47 8.22
CA VAL A 88 5.96 -16.22 7.95
C VAL A 88 6.66 -15.67 9.20
N LEU A 89 6.39 -16.25 10.35
CA LEU A 89 7.06 -15.97 11.62
C LEU A 89 7.52 -17.27 12.26
N ARG A 90 8.66 -17.20 12.95
CA ARG A 90 9.12 -18.31 13.80
C ARG A 90 8.22 -18.38 15.03
N GLU A 91 7.64 -19.56 15.28
CA GLU A 91 6.87 -19.82 16.49
C GLU A 91 7.78 -19.79 17.73
N VAL A 92 7.40 -18.99 18.72
CA VAL A 92 8.03 -18.94 20.04
C VAL A 92 6.96 -19.25 21.07
N LYS A 93 6.89 -20.54 21.50
CA LYS A 93 5.79 -21.04 22.36
C LYS A 93 5.65 -20.30 23.69
N SER A 94 6.78 -19.92 24.32
CA SER A 94 6.77 -19.21 25.60
C SER A 94 6.34 -17.75 25.50
N ASN A 95 6.43 -17.16 24.33
CA ASN A 95 6.14 -15.75 24.09
C ASN A 95 5.76 -15.56 22.61
N PRO A 96 4.54 -15.95 22.21
CA PRO A 96 4.13 -15.93 20.80
C PRO A 96 4.18 -14.51 20.23
N TYR A 97 4.66 -14.42 19.01
CA TYR A 97 4.62 -13.20 18.20
C TYR A 97 3.39 -13.26 17.28
N GLU A 98 2.69 -12.15 17.16
CA GLU A 98 1.57 -12.03 16.26
C GLU A 98 1.89 -11.01 15.18
N VAL A 99 1.44 -11.31 13.95
CA VAL A 99 1.49 -10.34 12.85
C VAL A 99 0.47 -9.26 13.12
N LEU A 100 0.94 -8.03 13.18
CA LEU A 100 0.11 -6.83 13.27
C LEU A 100 -0.36 -6.41 11.87
N ALA A 101 0.60 -6.27 10.95
CA ALA A 101 0.32 -5.90 9.56
C ALA A 101 1.46 -6.33 8.63
N THR A 102 1.13 -6.42 7.34
CA THR A 102 2.10 -6.62 6.27
C THR A 102 1.91 -5.57 5.18
N PHE A 103 3.00 -5.15 4.56
CA PHE A 103 3.01 -4.12 3.52
C PHE A 103 3.89 -4.56 2.36
N ILE A 104 3.39 -4.43 1.14
CA ILE A 104 4.24 -4.55 -0.05
C ILE A 104 5.14 -3.32 -0.09
N GLU A 105 6.42 -3.54 -0.33
CA GLU A 105 7.40 -2.45 -0.35
C GLU A 105 7.15 -1.52 -1.55
N ASP A 106 6.94 -0.26 -1.22
CA ASP A 106 7.01 0.85 -2.16
C ASP A 106 8.03 1.86 -1.57
N PRO A 107 9.14 2.15 -2.27
CA PRO A 107 10.19 3.04 -1.77
C PRO A 107 9.72 4.48 -1.52
N LYS A 108 8.54 4.85 -2.02
CA LYS A 108 7.94 6.17 -1.82
C LYS A 108 7.07 6.24 -0.57
N ASN A 109 6.66 5.10 -0.02
CA ASN A 109 5.72 5.05 1.07
C ASN A 109 6.41 4.93 2.43
N TYR A 110 5.86 5.63 3.40
CA TYR A 110 6.15 5.48 4.82
C TYR A 110 5.00 4.75 5.49
N ILE A 111 5.31 4.02 6.55
CA ILE A 111 4.30 3.49 7.45
C ILE A 111 4.34 4.25 8.77
N GLY A 112 3.18 4.47 9.37
CA GLY A 112 3.03 4.85 10.77
C GLY A 112 2.92 3.60 11.61
N ILE A 113 3.78 3.47 12.61
CA ILE A 113 3.62 2.48 13.69
C ILE A 113 3.15 3.20 14.93
N ARG A 114 2.14 2.67 15.58
CA ARG A 114 1.49 3.31 16.72
C ARG A 114 1.50 2.43 17.96
N ASN A 115 1.93 3.02 19.06
CA ASN A 115 1.62 2.61 20.42
C ASN A 115 0.85 3.74 21.13
N GLU A 116 1.50 4.53 21.97
CA GLU A 116 0.97 5.80 22.51
C GLU A 116 1.15 6.94 21.51
N ASP A 117 2.31 6.96 20.84
CA ASP A 117 2.69 7.92 19.80
C ASP A 117 2.75 7.25 18.42
N ILE A 118 2.72 8.06 17.37
CA ILE A 118 2.94 7.59 15.99
C ILE A 118 4.38 7.87 15.61
N VAL A 119 5.09 6.84 15.19
CA VAL A 119 6.45 6.91 14.66
C VAL A 119 6.41 6.55 13.18
N ASN A 120 7.00 7.41 12.35
CA ASN A 120 7.11 7.15 10.92
C ASN A 120 8.31 6.25 10.66
N LEU A 121 8.09 5.20 9.90
CA LEU A 121 9.10 4.23 9.51
C LEU A 121 9.09 4.07 7.99
N LYS A 122 10.27 4.13 7.38
CA LYS A 122 10.42 3.82 5.97
C LYS A 122 10.61 2.31 5.81
N LEU A 123 9.79 1.67 4.97
CA LEU A 123 9.86 0.21 4.79
C LEU A 123 11.24 -0.28 4.37
N THR A 124 11.94 0.49 3.55
CA THR A 124 13.32 0.18 3.08
C THR A 124 14.37 0.15 4.20
N GLU A 125 14.10 0.72 5.37
CA GLU A 125 15.01 0.72 6.52
C GLU A 125 14.90 -0.56 7.35
N LEU A 126 13.85 -1.35 7.16
CA LEU A 126 13.71 -2.64 7.81
C LEU A 126 14.79 -3.62 7.30
N PRO A 127 15.36 -4.44 8.19
CA PRO A 127 16.34 -5.45 7.77
C PRO A 127 15.70 -6.53 6.91
N ILE A 128 16.45 -6.98 5.92
CA ILE A 128 16.09 -8.17 5.14
C ILE A 128 16.38 -9.40 6.01
N ALA A 129 15.43 -10.28 6.14
CA ALA A 129 15.54 -11.49 6.94
C ALA A 129 14.75 -12.63 6.28
N ASP A 130 15.11 -13.86 6.67
CA ASP A 130 14.41 -15.06 6.23
C ASP A 130 12.94 -15.05 6.63
N ARG A 131 12.12 -15.70 5.82
CA ARG A 131 10.69 -15.87 6.05
C ARG A 131 10.43 -16.42 7.46
N TYR A 132 11.16 -17.44 7.90
CA TYR A 132 11.01 -18.08 9.21
C TYR A 132 11.91 -17.45 10.28
N SER A 133 11.74 -16.15 10.51
CA SER A 133 12.39 -15.39 11.58
C SER A 133 11.39 -14.48 12.27
N ILE A 134 11.75 -13.90 13.42
CA ILE A 134 10.89 -12.92 14.13
C ILE A 134 11.18 -11.47 13.69
N GLY A 135 12.23 -11.25 12.91
CA GLY A 135 12.68 -9.90 12.55
C GLY A 135 13.50 -9.22 13.64
N SER A 136 13.77 -7.94 13.44
CA SER A 136 14.54 -7.08 14.37
C SER A 136 13.62 -6.12 15.12
N GLN A 137 14.04 -5.70 16.30
CA GLN A 137 13.28 -4.76 17.13
C GLN A 137 13.26 -3.38 16.46
N ILE A 138 12.06 -2.85 16.23
CA ILE A 138 11.79 -1.51 15.66
C ILE A 138 11.12 -0.59 16.69
N SER A 139 10.50 -1.16 17.73
CA SER A 139 9.91 -0.44 18.85
C SER A 139 10.18 -1.20 20.15
N LYS A 140 10.52 -0.48 21.21
CA LYS A 140 10.69 -1.08 22.56
C LYS A 140 9.36 -1.43 23.22
N ARG A 141 8.27 -0.90 22.73
CA ARG A 141 6.92 -1.13 23.24
C ARG A 141 6.12 -1.95 22.24
N GLU A 142 5.10 -2.63 22.73
CA GLU A 142 4.13 -3.31 21.87
C GLU A 142 3.40 -2.29 21.00
N LEU A 143 3.05 -2.71 19.79
CA LEU A 143 2.38 -1.89 18.79
C LEU A 143 0.90 -2.24 18.75
N ASN A 144 0.06 -1.21 18.69
CA ASN A 144 -1.40 -1.34 18.59
C ASN A 144 -1.86 -1.28 17.15
N ASP A 145 -1.09 -0.62 16.28
CA ASP A 145 -1.47 -0.39 14.88
C ASP A 145 -0.26 -0.14 13.99
N ALA A 146 -0.41 -0.45 12.71
CA ALA A 146 0.53 -0.08 11.66
C ALA A 146 -0.24 0.19 10.37
N PHE A 147 0.00 1.34 9.73
CA PHE A 147 -0.76 1.83 8.58
C PHE A 147 0.13 2.57 7.60
N VAL A 148 -0.28 2.62 6.34
CA VAL A 148 0.42 3.39 5.31
C VAL A 148 0.16 4.87 5.52
N ILE A 149 1.24 5.66 5.55
CA ILE A 149 1.16 7.11 5.47
C ILE A 149 1.27 7.46 3.99
N ALA A 150 0.13 7.82 3.38
CA ALA A 150 0.14 8.34 2.03
C ALA A 150 0.90 9.66 2.03
N THR A 151 2.04 9.71 1.34
CA THR A 151 2.69 10.97 1.04
C THR A 151 1.77 11.71 0.06
N LEU A 152 0.97 12.64 0.58
CA LEU A 152 0.25 13.57 -0.27
C LEU A 152 1.31 14.36 -1.02
N THR A 153 1.63 13.94 -2.23
CA THR A 153 2.34 14.80 -3.17
C THR A 153 1.43 16.01 -3.32
N ARG A 154 1.86 17.13 -2.75
CA ARG A 154 1.19 18.42 -2.91
C ARG A 154 1.23 18.70 -4.40
N GLN A 155 0.18 18.33 -5.13
CA GLN A 155 -0.06 18.91 -6.43
C GLN A 155 -0.15 20.40 -6.14
N GLU A 156 0.81 21.15 -6.65
CA GLU A 156 0.72 22.59 -6.68
C GLU A 156 -0.60 22.87 -7.38
N LYS A 157 -1.60 23.26 -6.57
CA LYS A 157 -2.83 23.79 -7.12
C LYS A 157 -2.41 25.05 -7.85
N THR A 158 -2.33 24.97 -9.16
CA THR A 158 -2.40 26.15 -10.01
C THR A 158 -3.70 26.82 -9.58
N GLN A 159 -3.57 27.87 -8.77
CA GLN A 159 -4.69 28.69 -8.37
C GLN A 159 -5.12 29.43 -9.63
N THR A 160 -6.05 28.84 -10.36
CA THR A 160 -6.88 29.61 -11.26
C THR A 160 -7.65 30.57 -10.35
N GLN A 161 -7.17 31.78 -10.24
CA GLN A 161 -7.92 32.86 -9.59
C GLN A 161 -9.16 33.11 -10.44
N VAL A 162 -10.25 32.50 -10.08
CA VAL A 162 -11.56 32.92 -10.56
C VAL A 162 -11.79 34.30 -9.96
N LYS A 163 -11.61 35.35 -10.77
CA LYS A 163 -12.09 36.70 -10.44
C LYS A 163 -13.60 36.62 -10.36
N ILE A 164 -14.12 36.53 -9.15
CA ILE A 164 -15.55 36.76 -8.90
C ILE A 164 -15.75 38.27 -9.07
N SER A 165 -16.23 38.67 -10.25
CA SER A 165 -16.81 39.99 -10.42
C SER A 165 -18.13 40.00 -9.66
N THR A 166 -18.22 40.86 -8.67
CA THR A 166 -19.50 41.17 -7.99
C THR A 166 -20.43 41.78 -9.02
N PHE A 167 -21.47 41.02 -9.41
CA PHE A 167 -22.58 41.55 -10.13
C PHE A 167 -23.42 42.40 -9.17
N THR A 168 -23.43 43.69 -9.38
CA THR A 168 -24.51 44.56 -8.90
C THR A 168 -25.67 44.42 -9.88
N ASP A 169 -26.88 44.17 -9.30
CA ASP A 169 -28.14 44.10 -9.99
C ASP A 169 -28.34 45.27 -10.98
N ASN A 170 -28.65 44.92 -12.25
CA ASN A 170 -29.82 45.48 -12.96
C ASN A 170 -29.86 44.95 -14.37
N THR A 171 -31.00 44.29 -14.70
CA THR A 171 -31.73 44.21 -15.98
C THR A 171 -31.09 43.52 -17.18
N ASP A 172 -31.84 42.54 -17.60
CA ASP A 172 -32.15 42.03 -18.95
C ASP A 172 -31.40 40.74 -19.43
N PRO A 173 -32.14 39.71 -19.84
CA PRO A 173 -31.60 38.44 -20.32
C PRO A 173 -31.37 38.47 -21.80
N GLY A 174 -30.11 38.53 -22.23
CA GLY A 174 -29.73 38.44 -23.63
C GLY A 174 -28.28 38.04 -23.82
N GLU A 175 -28.11 36.93 -24.50
CA GLU A 175 -26.90 36.46 -25.19
C GLU A 175 -25.64 36.14 -24.36
N ILE A 176 -25.38 34.84 -24.28
CA ILE A 176 -24.08 34.29 -23.82
C ILE A 176 -23.17 34.16 -25.04
N GLU A 177 -22.20 35.06 -25.18
CA GLU A 177 -21.07 34.86 -26.08
C GLU A 177 -20.06 33.89 -25.47
N LEU A 178 -19.80 32.80 -26.17
CA LEU A 178 -18.72 31.86 -25.88
C LEU A 178 -17.39 32.52 -26.29
N LEU A 179 -16.55 32.83 -25.30
CA LEU A 179 -15.18 33.27 -25.55
C LEU A 179 -14.29 32.04 -25.75
N ASP A 180 -13.68 31.97 -26.92
CA ASP A 180 -12.67 30.98 -27.28
C ASP A 180 -11.46 31.05 -26.34
N ILE A 181 -11.05 29.90 -25.80
CA ILE A 181 -9.85 29.77 -25.00
C ILE A 181 -8.69 29.49 -25.96
N GLU A 182 -7.80 30.48 -26.13
CA GLU A 182 -6.54 30.27 -26.83
C GLU A 182 -5.62 29.39 -25.98
N GLU A 183 -5.14 28.30 -26.58
CA GLU A 183 -4.11 27.42 -26.03
C GLU A 183 -2.73 28.11 -26.12
N ASP A 184 -2.11 28.41 -24.99
CA ASP A 184 -0.76 28.95 -24.95
C ASP A 184 0.30 27.87 -25.15
N GLU A 185 1.23 28.18 -26.05
CA GLU A 185 2.32 27.36 -26.57
C GLU A 185 3.32 26.86 -25.51
N GLU A 186 3.88 25.68 -25.75
CA GLU A 186 4.99 25.06 -25.03
C GLU A 186 6.29 25.93 -25.02
N PRO A 187 7.06 25.95 -23.94
CA PRO A 187 8.35 26.63 -23.92
C PRO A 187 9.44 25.82 -24.64
N LYS A 188 10.05 26.45 -25.66
CA LYS A 188 11.15 25.92 -26.45
C LYS A 188 12.38 25.58 -25.59
N LYS A 189 12.94 24.38 -25.79
CA LYS A 189 14.24 23.94 -25.27
C LYS A 189 15.38 24.83 -25.77
N VAL A 190 16.11 25.43 -24.85
CA VAL A 190 17.38 26.14 -25.15
C VAL A 190 18.53 25.11 -25.19
N ALA A 191 19.12 24.96 -26.36
CA ALA A 191 20.33 24.17 -26.55
C ALA A 191 21.56 24.89 -25.97
N LYS A 192 22.30 24.21 -25.09
CA LYS A 192 23.66 24.63 -24.70
C LYS A 192 24.66 24.25 -25.79
N LYS A 193 25.33 25.26 -26.32
CA LYS A 193 26.50 25.10 -27.19
C LYS A 193 27.72 24.85 -26.32
N ASP A 194 28.43 23.77 -26.60
CA ASP A 194 29.80 23.55 -26.15
C ASP A 194 30.77 24.57 -26.81
N LYS A 195 31.71 25.08 -26.04
CA LYS A 195 32.94 25.67 -26.56
C LYS A 195 34.13 25.16 -25.74
N VAL A 196 34.96 24.41 -26.46
CA VAL A 196 36.43 24.28 -26.38
C VAL A 196 37.06 24.19 -24.99
#